data_c0a54db7619ea536ff3f6263b525f054
#
_entry.id   c0a54db7619ea536ff3f6263b525f054
#
_cell.length_a   1.000
_cell.length_b   1.000
_cell.length_c   1.000
_cell.angle_alpha   90.00
_cell.angle_beta   90.00
_cell.angle_gamma   90.00
#
_symmetry.space_group_name_H-M   'P 1'
#
loop_
_entity.id
_entity.type
_entity.pdbx_description
1 polymer ?
#
loop_
_entity_poly.entity_id
_entity_poly.type
_entity_poly.pdbx_seq_one_letter_code
_entity_poly.pdbx_strand_id
1 'polypeptide(L)'
;RWKRAMSVHNGLLGEAVGEMYVAKYFPEKDKQRMTELVKNLQTSLSQHIADLDWMSDATKAKAQEKLNSFTVKIGYPDKWKDYSTLEIDPTKSYYENLRNAGIWATKDNLEKYGKPVDRAEWGMTPQTVNAYYNPTTNEICFPAAILQPPFYNPDADDAVNYGAIGVV
;
A
#
# COMPACT_ATOMS: atom_id res chain seq x y z
N ARG A 1 22.90 -9.13 12.47
CA ARG A 1 22.59 -10.39 11.77
C ARG A 1 21.10 -10.52 11.43
N TRP A 2 20.18 -10.37 12.40
CA TRP A 2 18.74 -10.50 12.17
C TRP A 2 18.18 -9.49 11.15
N LYS A 3 18.64 -8.24 11.10
CA LYS A 3 18.21 -7.24 10.12
C LYS A 3 18.44 -7.69 8.68
N ARG A 4 19.58 -8.36 8.39
CA ARG A 4 19.84 -8.92 7.07
C ARG A 4 18.85 -10.05 6.73
N ALA A 5 18.57 -10.94 7.68
CA ALA A 5 17.60 -12.01 7.47
C ALA A 5 16.22 -11.42 7.14
N MET A 6 15.76 -10.46 7.94
CA MET A 6 14.47 -9.78 7.67
C MET A 6 14.44 -9.07 6.32
N SER A 7 15.52 -8.40 5.92
CA SER A 7 15.59 -7.75 4.60
C SER A 7 15.43 -8.75 3.45
N VAL A 8 16.05 -9.93 3.56
CA VAL A 8 15.92 -10.99 2.54
C VAL A 8 14.50 -11.55 2.51
N HIS A 9 13.90 -11.84 3.68
CA HIS A 9 12.52 -12.32 3.75
C HIS A 9 11.53 -11.29 3.19
N ASN A 10 11.69 -10.02 3.53
CA ASN A 10 10.86 -8.96 2.97
C ASN A 10 10.99 -8.82 1.45
N GLY A 11 12.16 -9.07 0.89
CA GLY A 11 12.39 -9.00 -0.55
C GLY A 11 11.77 -10.17 -1.34
N LEU A 12 11.63 -11.35 -0.74
CA LEU A 12 11.16 -12.56 -1.42
C LEU A 12 9.75 -12.98 -0.99
N LEU A 13 9.43 -12.82 0.30
CA LEU A 13 8.18 -13.28 0.94
C LEU A 13 7.45 -12.11 1.61
N GLY A 14 7.59 -10.91 1.04
CA GLY A 14 7.18 -9.67 1.69
C GLY A 14 5.70 -9.63 2.07
N GLU A 15 4.80 -10.11 1.21
CA GLU A 15 3.37 -10.12 1.53
C GLU A 15 3.00 -11.20 2.56
N ALA A 16 3.66 -12.38 2.55
CA ALA A 16 3.44 -13.39 3.58
C ALA A 16 3.85 -12.86 4.97
N VAL A 17 4.98 -12.14 5.06
CA VAL A 17 5.37 -11.44 6.29
C VAL A 17 4.39 -10.32 6.62
N GLY A 18 3.89 -9.61 5.59
CA GLY A 18 2.89 -8.56 5.71
C GLY A 18 1.57 -9.06 6.31
N GLU A 19 1.09 -10.21 5.89
CA GLU A 19 -0.11 -10.85 6.43
C GLU A 19 0.03 -11.13 7.94
N MET A 20 1.16 -11.68 8.35
CA MET A 20 1.46 -11.90 9.78
C MET A 20 1.55 -10.58 10.57
N TYR A 21 2.14 -9.54 9.97
CA TYR A 21 2.23 -8.22 10.57
C TYR A 21 0.84 -7.60 10.77
N VAL A 22 0.02 -7.60 9.74
CA VAL A 22 -1.34 -7.05 9.76
C VAL A 22 -2.21 -7.77 10.78
N ALA A 23 -2.20 -9.11 10.80
CA ALA A 23 -2.95 -9.90 11.75
C ALA A 23 -2.66 -9.53 13.21
N LYS A 24 -1.43 -9.05 13.48
CA LYS A 24 -1.00 -8.69 14.84
C LYS A 24 -1.19 -7.21 15.18
N TYR A 25 -1.00 -6.30 14.22
CA TYR A 25 -0.82 -4.87 14.51
C TYR A 25 -1.80 -3.93 13.83
N PHE A 26 -2.59 -4.39 12.85
CA PHE A 26 -3.46 -3.51 12.09
C PHE A 26 -4.84 -4.13 11.85
N PRO A 27 -5.78 -3.96 12.80
CA PRO A 27 -7.12 -4.52 12.70
C PRO A 27 -7.95 -3.81 11.62
N GLU A 28 -8.95 -4.52 11.08
CA GLU A 28 -9.87 -4.05 10.04
C GLU A 28 -10.53 -2.71 10.39
N LYS A 29 -10.88 -2.50 11.65
CA LYS A 29 -11.47 -1.23 12.14
C LYS A 29 -10.56 -0.02 11.84
N ASP A 30 -9.23 -0.18 11.91
CA ASP A 30 -8.28 0.92 11.63
C ASP A 30 -8.16 1.16 10.11
N LYS A 31 -8.25 0.10 9.30
CA LYS A 31 -8.37 0.23 7.83
C LYS A 31 -9.61 1.02 7.43
N GLN A 32 -10.75 0.72 8.04
CA GLN A 32 -12.02 1.43 7.77
C GLN A 32 -11.94 2.91 8.17
N ARG A 33 -11.44 3.21 9.37
CA ARG A 33 -11.27 4.58 9.87
C ARG A 33 -10.32 5.41 9.00
N MET A 34 -9.21 4.82 8.57
CA MET A 34 -8.29 5.47 7.64
C MET A 34 -8.89 5.68 6.26
N THR A 35 -9.67 4.74 5.76
CA THR A 35 -10.38 4.87 4.49
C THR A 35 -11.38 6.04 4.55
N GLU A 36 -12.09 6.19 5.67
CA GLU A 36 -13.00 7.33 5.91
C GLU A 36 -12.23 8.66 5.97
N LEU A 37 -11.09 8.71 6.68
CA LEU A 37 -10.24 9.90 6.73
C LEU A 37 -9.81 10.33 5.33
N VAL A 38 -9.31 9.44 4.49
CA VAL A 38 -8.90 9.75 3.12
C VAL A 38 -10.10 10.20 2.29
N LYS A 39 -11.26 9.58 2.43
CA LYS A 39 -12.49 10.00 1.73
C LYS A 39 -12.91 11.42 2.12
N ASN A 40 -12.77 11.80 3.37
CA ASN A 40 -13.05 13.16 3.84
C ASN A 40 -12.07 14.17 3.24
N LEU A 41 -10.78 13.82 3.15
CA LEU A 41 -9.77 14.65 2.47
C LEU A 41 -10.09 14.82 0.98
N GLN A 42 -10.51 13.76 0.29
CA GLN A 42 -10.93 13.84 -1.12
C GLN A 42 -12.17 14.73 -1.29
N THR A 43 -13.14 14.63 -0.38
CA THR A 43 -14.34 15.50 -0.38
C THR A 43 -13.96 16.97 -0.20
N SER A 44 -13.10 17.26 0.78
CA SER A 44 -12.61 18.63 1.02
C SER A 44 -11.82 19.17 -0.18
N LEU A 45 -10.95 18.36 -0.78
CA LEU A 45 -10.21 18.74 -1.99
C LEU A 45 -11.15 19.02 -3.18
N SER A 46 -12.20 18.21 -3.35
CA SER A 46 -13.22 18.44 -4.38
C SER A 46 -13.91 19.79 -4.22
N GLN A 47 -14.27 20.17 -2.99
CA GLN A 47 -14.86 21.48 -2.70
C GLN A 47 -13.87 22.61 -2.97
N HIS A 48 -12.62 22.48 -2.51
CA HIS A 48 -11.59 23.49 -2.79
C HIS A 48 -11.37 23.69 -4.28
N ILE A 49 -11.32 22.64 -5.08
CA ILE A 49 -11.19 22.74 -6.56
C ILE A 49 -12.37 23.53 -7.14
N ALA A 50 -13.58 23.30 -6.67
CA ALA A 50 -14.77 24.00 -7.13
C ALA A 50 -14.73 25.50 -6.83
N ASP A 51 -14.19 25.87 -5.66
CA ASP A 51 -14.16 27.26 -5.16
C ASP A 51 -12.99 28.09 -5.67
N LEU A 52 -12.01 27.49 -6.39
CA LEU A 52 -10.85 28.23 -6.93
C LEU A 52 -11.26 29.28 -7.95
N ASP A 53 -10.92 30.53 -7.74
CA ASP A 53 -11.24 31.65 -8.62
C ASP A 53 -10.25 31.82 -9.80
N TRP A 54 -9.02 31.30 -9.66
CA TRP A 54 -7.96 31.39 -10.66
C TRP A 54 -7.98 30.26 -11.71
N MET A 55 -8.76 29.20 -11.47
CA MET A 55 -8.82 28.03 -12.34
C MET A 55 -10.06 28.12 -13.27
N SER A 56 -9.87 27.88 -14.57
CA SER A 56 -11.00 27.85 -15.52
C SER A 56 -11.93 26.66 -15.27
N ASP A 57 -13.21 26.79 -15.63
CA ASP A 57 -14.20 25.71 -15.46
C ASP A 57 -13.78 24.41 -16.16
N ALA A 58 -13.18 24.52 -17.36
CA ALA A 58 -12.67 23.35 -18.08
C ALA A 58 -11.54 22.65 -17.30
N THR A 59 -10.66 23.40 -16.66
CA THR A 59 -9.59 22.84 -15.85
C THR A 59 -10.12 22.25 -14.54
N LYS A 60 -11.09 22.91 -13.88
CA LYS A 60 -11.80 22.36 -12.70
C LYS A 60 -12.44 21.02 -13.03
N ALA A 61 -13.12 20.91 -14.18
CA ALA A 61 -13.73 19.65 -14.61
C ALA A 61 -12.69 18.53 -14.77
N LYS A 62 -11.52 18.81 -15.34
CA LYS A 62 -10.42 17.85 -15.47
C LYS A 62 -9.78 17.48 -14.12
N ALA A 63 -9.67 18.43 -13.21
CA ALA A 63 -9.17 18.17 -11.84
C ALA A 63 -10.15 17.24 -11.08
N GLN A 64 -11.45 17.47 -11.19
CA GLN A 64 -12.49 16.60 -10.61
C GLN A 64 -12.47 15.19 -11.24
N GLU A 65 -12.32 15.09 -12.56
CA GLU A 65 -12.18 13.80 -13.25
C GLU A 65 -10.97 13.02 -12.71
N LYS A 66 -9.82 13.68 -12.55
CA LYS A 66 -8.63 13.08 -11.97
C LYS A 66 -8.86 12.63 -10.52
N LEU A 67 -9.46 13.47 -9.67
CA LEU A 67 -9.77 13.15 -8.28
C LEU A 67 -10.72 11.94 -8.17
N ASN A 68 -11.74 11.87 -9.03
CA ASN A 68 -12.70 10.77 -9.04
C ASN A 68 -12.11 9.45 -9.53
N SER A 69 -11.02 9.49 -10.33
CA SER A 69 -10.32 8.30 -10.82
C SER A 69 -9.24 7.78 -9.87
N PHE A 70 -9.11 8.39 -8.70
CA PHE A 70 -8.05 8.12 -7.73
C PHE A 70 -8.27 6.78 -7.04
N THR A 71 -7.27 5.90 -7.10
CA THR A 71 -7.28 4.64 -6.36
C THR A 71 -6.62 4.82 -5.00
N VAL A 72 -7.28 4.37 -3.95
CA VAL A 72 -6.79 4.47 -2.55
C VAL A 72 -6.50 3.09 -2.01
N LYS A 73 -5.26 2.85 -1.58
CA LYS A 73 -4.79 1.60 -1.00
C LYS A 73 -4.40 1.83 0.46
N ILE A 74 -5.14 1.24 1.40
CA ILE A 74 -4.99 1.45 2.84
C ILE A 74 -4.65 0.13 3.55
N GLY A 75 -3.57 0.16 4.32
CA GLY A 75 -3.17 -0.90 5.24
C GLY A 75 -2.56 -2.12 4.56
N TYR A 76 -3.35 -2.86 3.80
CA TYR A 76 -2.96 -4.13 3.19
C TYR A 76 -3.85 -4.46 1.98
N PRO A 77 -3.37 -5.32 1.05
CA PRO A 77 -4.13 -5.70 -0.14
C PRO A 77 -5.35 -6.56 0.23
N ASP A 78 -6.44 -6.43 -0.53
CA ASP A 78 -7.65 -7.22 -0.33
C ASP A 78 -7.43 -8.71 -0.69
N LYS A 79 -6.46 -8.98 -1.55
CA LYS A 79 -6.04 -10.33 -1.93
C LYS A 79 -4.54 -10.45 -1.74
N TRP A 80 -4.13 -11.36 -0.86
CA TRP A 80 -2.73 -11.68 -0.63
C TRP A 80 -2.12 -12.42 -1.81
N LYS A 81 -0.82 -12.23 -2.01
CA LYS A 81 -0.05 -12.97 -3.00
C LYS A 81 -0.03 -14.45 -2.65
N ASP A 82 -0.33 -15.29 -3.63
CA ASP A 82 -0.31 -16.75 -3.47
C ASP A 82 1.12 -17.28 -3.61
N TYR A 83 1.65 -17.83 -2.53
CA TYR A 83 2.95 -18.50 -2.46
C TYR A 83 2.85 -20.02 -2.50
N SER A 84 1.69 -20.60 -2.78
CA SER A 84 1.45 -22.08 -2.70
C SER A 84 2.35 -22.88 -3.64
N THR A 85 2.80 -22.28 -4.73
CA THR A 85 3.71 -22.91 -5.71
C THR A 85 5.19 -22.68 -5.41
N LEU A 86 5.52 -21.94 -4.36
CA LEU A 86 6.89 -21.72 -3.93
C LEU A 86 7.35 -22.86 -3.03
N GLU A 87 8.32 -23.64 -3.49
CA GLU A 87 8.94 -24.71 -2.70
C GLU A 87 10.08 -24.16 -1.83
N ILE A 88 9.96 -24.36 -0.52
CA ILE A 88 11.02 -24.15 0.47
C ILE A 88 11.31 -25.50 1.13
N ASP A 89 12.51 -26.01 0.92
CA ASP A 89 12.96 -27.32 1.39
C ASP A 89 13.90 -27.16 2.60
N PRO A 90 13.50 -27.58 3.82
CA PRO A 90 14.32 -27.45 5.02
C PRO A 90 15.58 -28.32 4.99
N THR A 91 15.70 -29.28 4.07
CA THR A 91 16.89 -30.13 3.91
C THR A 91 17.96 -29.47 3.04
N LYS A 92 17.58 -28.45 2.26
CA LYS A 92 18.50 -27.67 1.43
C LYS A 92 19.17 -26.54 2.20
N SER A 93 20.28 -26.07 1.67
CA SER A 93 20.95 -24.90 2.22
C SER A 93 20.08 -23.64 2.10
N TYR A 94 20.35 -22.68 2.98
CA TYR A 94 19.72 -21.35 2.90
C TYR A 94 19.89 -20.70 1.53
N TYR A 95 21.07 -20.83 0.90
CA TYR A 95 21.35 -20.29 -0.43
C TYR A 95 20.47 -20.92 -1.52
N GLU A 96 20.31 -22.24 -1.50
CA GLU A 96 19.48 -22.94 -2.48
C GLU A 96 18.01 -22.53 -2.36
N ASN A 97 17.48 -22.39 -1.14
CA ASN A 97 16.12 -21.90 -0.92
C ASN A 97 15.95 -20.45 -1.39
N LEU A 98 16.92 -19.56 -1.14
CA LEU A 98 16.89 -18.19 -1.67
C LEU A 98 16.90 -18.15 -3.19
N ARG A 99 17.74 -18.97 -3.81
CA ARG A 99 17.81 -19.08 -5.27
C ARG A 99 16.48 -19.56 -5.84
N ASN A 100 15.86 -20.57 -5.25
CA ASN A 100 14.55 -21.08 -5.67
C ASN A 100 13.48 -19.99 -5.56
N ALA A 101 13.43 -19.28 -4.45
CA ALA A 101 12.49 -18.17 -4.26
C ALA A 101 12.72 -17.03 -5.28
N GLY A 102 13.97 -16.70 -5.59
CA GLY A 102 14.30 -15.72 -6.63
C GLY A 102 13.87 -16.15 -8.04
N ILE A 103 14.06 -17.44 -8.38
CA ILE A 103 13.59 -18.01 -9.66
C ILE A 103 12.05 -17.97 -9.72
N TRP A 104 11.37 -18.35 -8.66
CA TRP A 104 9.92 -18.30 -8.55
C TRP A 104 9.39 -16.87 -8.74
N ALA A 105 9.96 -15.89 -8.03
CA ALA A 105 9.59 -14.48 -8.14
C ALA A 105 9.81 -13.92 -9.55
N THR A 106 10.89 -14.35 -10.21
CA THR A 106 11.18 -13.95 -11.60
C THR A 106 10.15 -14.52 -12.57
N LYS A 107 9.76 -15.79 -12.42
CA LYS A 107 8.70 -16.41 -13.23
C LYS A 107 7.38 -15.71 -13.05
N ASP A 108 6.96 -15.48 -11.80
CA ASP A 108 5.75 -14.74 -11.46
C ASP A 108 5.71 -13.35 -12.11
N ASN A 109 6.83 -12.64 -12.08
CA ASN A 109 6.92 -11.33 -12.75
C ASN A 109 6.86 -11.44 -14.29
N LEU A 110 7.50 -12.45 -14.89
CA LEU A 110 7.46 -12.67 -16.34
C LEU A 110 6.06 -13.06 -16.83
N GLU A 111 5.26 -13.71 -16.01
CA GLU A 111 3.87 -14.05 -16.34
C GLU A 111 2.96 -12.83 -16.52
N LYS A 112 3.38 -11.65 -16.06
CA LYS A 112 2.68 -10.38 -16.29
C LYS A 112 2.86 -9.85 -17.71
N TYR A 113 3.89 -10.31 -18.42
CA TYR A 113 4.18 -9.85 -19.77
C TYR A 113 3.00 -10.07 -20.71
N GLY A 114 2.62 -9.04 -21.44
CA GLY A 114 1.49 -9.07 -22.37
C GLY A 114 0.10 -9.04 -21.71
N LYS A 115 0.02 -8.96 -20.38
CA LYS A 115 -1.26 -8.79 -19.65
C LYS A 115 -1.51 -7.31 -19.32
N PRO A 116 -2.78 -6.90 -19.15
CA PRO A 116 -3.10 -5.58 -18.61
C PRO A 116 -2.48 -5.36 -17.23
N VAL A 117 -2.23 -4.09 -16.88
CA VAL A 117 -1.72 -3.72 -15.56
C VAL A 117 -2.72 -4.16 -14.48
N ASP A 118 -2.24 -4.95 -13.51
CA ASP A 118 -3.03 -5.29 -12.33
C ASP A 118 -3.00 -4.12 -11.34
N ARG A 119 -4.13 -3.42 -11.23
CA ARG A 119 -4.29 -2.29 -10.31
C ARG A 119 -4.44 -2.73 -8.84
N ALA A 120 -4.64 -4.02 -8.56
CA ALA A 120 -4.69 -4.54 -7.20
C ALA A 120 -3.29 -4.77 -6.61
N GLU A 121 -2.25 -4.84 -7.45
CA GLU A 121 -0.87 -5.05 -7.00
C GLU A 121 -0.34 -3.85 -6.20
N TRP A 122 0.33 -4.14 -5.09
CA TRP A 122 0.95 -3.13 -4.23
C TRP A 122 2.44 -2.98 -4.51
N GLY A 123 2.93 -1.72 -4.57
CA GLY A 123 4.35 -1.41 -4.73
C GLY A 123 5.16 -1.49 -3.44
N MET A 124 4.49 -1.58 -2.28
CA MET A 124 5.11 -1.70 -0.96
C MET A 124 4.39 -2.77 -0.15
N THR A 125 5.14 -3.47 0.70
CA THR A 125 4.56 -4.45 1.64
C THR A 125 3.91 -3.76 2.85
N PRO A 126 2.90 -4.37 3.50
CA PRO A 126 2.20 -3.78 4.63
C PRO A 126 3.08 -3.37 5.82
N GLN A 127 4.21 -4.04 6.04
CA GLN A 127 5.18 -3.72 7.10
C GLN A 127 6.18 -2.61 6.72
N THR A 128 6.00 -1.95 5.59
CA THR A 128 6.87 -0.84 5.17
C THR A 128 6.41 0.47 5.81
N VAL A 129 7.29 1.15 6.55
CA VAL A 129 7.04 2.49 7.11
C VAL A 129 7.32 3.53 6.02
N ASN A 130 6.39 3.69 5.11
CA ASN A 130 6.42 4.66 4.02
C ASN A 130 5.04 4.74 3.36
N ALA A 131 4.88 5.66 2.39
CA ALA A 131 3.72 5.81 1.53
C ALA A 131 4.18 6.18 0.12
N TYR A 132 3.33 6.02 -0.89
CA TYR A 132 3.64 6.45 -2.25
C TYR A 132 2.40 6.94 -3.01
N TYR A 133 2.65 7.80 -3.99
CA TYR A 133 1.75 8.08 -5.09
C TYR A 133 2.35 7.54 -6.39
N ASN A 134 1.55 6.80 -7.16
CA ASN A 134 1.93 6.32 -8.48
C ASN A 134 1.15 7.10 -9.57
N PRO A 135 1.79 7.99 -10.34
CA PRO A 135 1.10 8.78 -11.36
C PRO A 135 0.63 7.96 -12.57
N THR A 136 1.22 6.79 -12.81
CA THR A 136 0.86 5.94 -13.96
C THR A 136 -0.46 5.21 -13.75
N THR A 137 -0.82 4.93 -12.51
CA THR A 137 -2.08 4.29 -12.10
C THR A 137 -3.03 5.24 -11.38
N ASN A 138 -2.59 6.48 -11.08
CA ASN A 138 -3.29 7.49 -10.29
C ASN A 138 -3.75 6.91 -8.94
N GLU A 139 -2.80 6.39 -8.16
CA GLU A 139 -3.06 5.74 -6.88
C GLU A 139 -2.18 6.26 -5.74
N ILE A 140 -2.74 6.29 -4.54
CA ILE A 140 -2.00 6.44 -3.29
C ILE A 140 -2.03 5.14 -2.51
N CYS A 141 -0.93 4.86 -1.83
CA CYS A 141 -0.80 3.67 -1.00
C CYS A 141 -0.19 4.02 0.35
N PHE A 142 -0.89 3.60 1.40
CA PHE A 142 -0.47 3.74 2.79
C PHE A 142 -0.42 2.36 3.44
N PRO A 143 0.76 1.70 3.46
CA PRO A 143 0.94 0.44 4.16
C PRO A 143 0.59 0.51 5.65
N ALA A 144 0.21 -0.61 6.25
CA ALA A 144 -0.21 -0.67 7.65
C ALA A 144 0.85 -0.12 8.63
N ALA A 145 2.14 -0.25 8.31
CA ALA A 145 3.20 0.18 9.21
C ALA A 145 3.39 1.71 9.30
N ILE A 146 3.02 2.49 8.26
CA ILE A 146 2.99 3.96 8.38
C ILE A 146 1.75 4.42 9.16
N LEU A 147 0.70 3.61 9.22
CA LEU A 147 -0.55 3.87 9.93
C LEU A 147 -0.45 3.44 11.40
N GLN A 148 0.64 3.81 12.05
CA GLN A 148 0.98 3.54 13.44
C GLN A 148 1.52 4.83 14.10
N PRO A 149 1.51 4.95 15.42
CA PRO A 149 2.17 6.07 16.09
C PRO A 149 3.65 6.21 15.66
N PRO A 150 4.13 7.44 15.45
CA PRO A 150 3.48 8.73 15.75
C PRO A 150 2.61 9.27 14.59
N PHE A 151 2.53 8.64 13.42
CA PHE A 151 1.82 9.14 12.24
C PHE A 151 0.31 9.01 12.35
N TYR A 152 -0.18 7.88 12.88
CA TYR A 152 -1.59 7.63 13.13
C TYR A 152 -1.76 6.98 14.51
N ASN A 153 -2.71 7.48 15.29
CA ASN A 153 -3.07 6.92 16.58
C ASN A 153 -4.58 6.65 16.62
N PRO A 154 -5.02 5.37 16.66
CA PRO A 154 -6.44 5.03 16.67
C PRO A 154 -7.19 5.54 17.90
N ASP A 155 -6.49 5.85 19.01
CA ASP A 155 -7.07 6.34 20.25
C ASP A 155 -7.05 7.87 20.37
N ALA A 156 -6.45 8.57 19.41
CA ALA A 156 -6.40 10.03 19.39
C ALA A 156 -7.67 10.63 18.74
N ASP A 157 -7.90 11.90 19.03
CA ASP A 157 -8.90 12.73 18.36
C ASP A 157 -8.61 12.83 16.84
N ASP A 158 -9.70 12.96 16.06
CA ASP A 158 -9.58 13.02 14.59
C ASP A 158 -8.76 14.23 14.13
N ALA A 159 -8.86 15.39 14.80
CA ALA A 159 -8.06 16.56 14.45
C ALA A 159 -6.55 16.29 14.58
N VAL A 160 -6.14 15.52 15.60
CA VAL A 160 -4.75 15.08 15.77
C VAL A 160 -4.32 14.18 14.61
N ASN A 161 -5.15 13.22 14.21
CA ASN A 161 -4.86 12.33 13.10
C ASN A 161 -4.81 13.07 11.75
N TYR A 162 -5.73 14.01 11.49
CA TYR A 162 -5.67 14.86 10.30
C TYR A 162 -4.40 15.73 10.27
N GLY A 163 -3.94 16.24 11.41
CA GLY A 163 -2.70 17.01 11.52
C GLY A 163 -1.43 16.17 11.39
N ALA A 164 -1.49 14.87 11.69
CA ALA A 164 -0.37 13.93 11.62
C ALA A 164 -0.33 13.18 10.27
N ILE A 165 -1.11 12.10 10.13
CA ILE A 165 -1.09 11.29 8.90
C ILE A 165 -1.68 12.03 7.69
N GLY A 166 -2.57 12.98 7.90
CA GLY A 166 -3.15 13.77 6.81
C GLY A 166 -2.12 14.62 6.05
N VAL A 167 -0.99 14.92 6.65
CA VAL A 167 0.13 15.62 5.98
C VAL A 167 0.90 14.68 5.04
N VAL A 168 0.98 13.38 5.35
CA VAL A 168 1.67 12.37 4.53
C VAL A 168 0.86 12.03 3.30
#